data_9da3e2b26a84c9ad3905593d6f6c59c3
#
_entry.id   9da3e2b26a84c9ad3905593d6f6c59c3
#
_cell.length_a   1.000
_cell.length_b   1.000
_cell.length_c   1.000
_cell.angle_alpha   90.00
_cell.angle_beta   90.00
_cell.angle_gamma   90.00
#
_symmetry.space_group_name_H-M   'P 1'
#
loop_
_entity.id
_entity.type
_entity.pdbx_description
1 polymer ?
#
loop_
_entity_poly.entity_id
_entity_poly.type
_entity_poly.pdbx_seq_one_letter_code
_entity_poly.pdbx_strand_id
1 'polypeptide(L)'
;VTMESIHPWISPYNEDGTLKYNMEAWSDMVMSAEALVNPLRDNAYNDLTELRNNLFGSFSGILKPFSWLTLSSTNTFTLINTNANEYLDSRTYSGNHSSNNVSNGTLKVDDGRSWSFLTSNILRLQHRFGEHSLGGLLGQEWYERHSRTSHVEMYDQLIAGERNVGGFAKQGRKNDAGV
;
A
#
# COMPACT_ATOMS: atom_id res chain seq x y z
N VAL A 1 1.59 -13.15 -12.01
CA VAL A 1 1.52 -14.43 -12.77
C VAL A 1 1.80 -15.56 -11.81
N THR A 2 0.83 -16.42 -11.59
CA THR A 2 1.00 -17.60 -10.75
C THR A 2 1.65 -18.70 -11.58
N MET A 3 2.55 -19.47 -10.99
CA MET A 3 3.17 -20.66 -11.64
C MET A 3 2.14 -21.68 -12.15
N GLU A 4 0.91 -21.60 -11.70
CA GLU A 4 -0.21 -22.45 -12.11
C GLU A 4 -0.65 -22.28 -13.57
N SER A 5 -0.30 -21.14 -14.20
CA SER A 5 -0.63 -20.86 -15.61
C SER A 5 0.42 -21.37 -16.62
N ILE A 6 1.53 -21.96 -16.14
CA ILE A 6 2.60 -22.46 -16.99
C ILE A 6 2.56 -23.98 -17.01
N HIS A 7 2.59 -24.57 -18.21
CA HIS A 7 2.66 -26.00 -18.35
C HIS A 7 3.99 -26.54 -17.78
N PRO A 8 3.95 -27.60 -16.92
CA PRO A 8 5.12 -28.07 -16.19
C PRO A 8 6.24 -28.65 -17.07
N TRP A 9 5.98 -28.93 -18.34
CA TRP A 9 6.99 -29.41 -19.31
C TRP A 9 7.69 -28.32 -20.10
N ILE A 10 7.30 -27.04 -19.93
CA ILE A 10 7.99 -25.92 -20.58
C ILE A 10 9.14 -25.49 -19.70
N SER A 11 10.37 -25.68 -20.19
CA SER A 11 11.55 -25.23 -19.46
C SER A 11 11.65 -23.69 -19.45
N PRO A 12 11.84 -23.08 -18.27
CA PRO A 12 12.09 -21.63 -18.16
C PRO A 12 13.53 -21.23 -18.55
N TYR A 13 14.37 -22.23 -18.89
CA TYR A 13 15.78 -22.03 -19.23
C TYR A 13 16.05 -22.27 -20.70
N ASN A 14 17.00 -21.52 -21.27
CA ASN A 14 17.61 -21.80 -22.54
C ASN A 14 18.55 -22.99 -22.43
N GLU A 15 19.04 -23.49 -23.57
CA GLU A 15 20.01 -24.60 -23.64
C GLU A 15 21.33 -24.29 -22.93
N ASP A 16 21.71 -23.01 -22.88
CA ASP A 16 22.90 -22.50 -22.20
C ASP A 16 22.72 -22.30 -20.68
N GLY A 17 21.54 -22.63 -20.14
CA GLY A 17 21.19 -22.48 -18.73
C GLY A 17 20.76 -21.06 -18.32
N THR A 18 20.68 -20.11 -19.23
CA THR A 18 20.15 -18.77 -18.95
C THR A 18 18.63 -18.76 -18.91
N LEU A 19 18.03 -17.81 -18.20
CA LEU A 19 16.57 -17.65 -18.14
C LEU A 19 16.02 -17.16 -19.48
N LYS A 20 15.03 -17.86 -20.03
CA LYS A 20 14.31 -17.41 -21.22
C LYS A 20 13.69 -16.03 -21.00
N TYR A 21 13.68 -15.21 -22.04
CA TYR A 21 13.02 -13.90 -22.00
C TYR A 21 11.51 -14.03 -21.84
N ASN A 22 10.91 -14.89 -22.65
CA ASN A 22 9.49 -15.25 -22.58
C ASN A 22 9.33 -16.76 -22.67
N MET A 23 8.17 -17.25 -22.22
CA MET A 23 7.76 -18.65 -22.42
C MET A 23 7.14 -18.74 -23.82
N GLU A 24 7.66 -19.64 -24.65
CA GLU A 24 7.13 -19.85 -25.98
C GLU A 24 5.69 -20.40 -25.93
N ALA A 25 4.78 -19.74 -26.64
CA ALA A 25 3.46 -20.30 -26.87
C ALA A 25 3.57 -21.52 -27.78
N TRP A 26 3.00 -22.64 -27.38
CA TRP A 26 2.78 -23.77 -28.29
C TRP A 26 1.75 -23.33 -29.34
N SER A 27 2.04 -23.59 -30.61
CA SER A 27 1.42 -23.02 -31.80
C SER A 27 -0.09 -23.19 -31.95
N ASP A 28 -0.75 -24.01 -31.11
CA ASP A 28 -2.18 -24.33 -31.22
C ASP A 28 -3.02 -23.99 -29.97
N MET A 29 -2.41 -23.45 -28.91
CA MET A 29 -3.16 -22.93 -27.75
C MET A 29 -3.07 -21.41 -27.74
N VAL A 30 -4.23 -20.75 -27.74
CA VAL A 30 -4.34 -19.32 -27.47
C VAL A 30 -3.97 -19.07 -26.01
N MET A 31 -2.70 -18.88 -25.76
CA MET A 31 -2.22 -18.48 -24.43
C MET A 31 -2.48 -16.98 -24.25
N SER A 32 -2.99 -16.60 -23.11
CA SER A 32 -3.08 -15.17 -22.76
C SER A 32 -1.66 -14.58 -22.76
N ALA A 33 -1.55 -13.27 -22.99
CA ALA A 33 -0.25 -12.57 -22.95
C ALA A 33 0.47 -12.80 -21.61
N GLU A 34 -0.25 -13.06 -20.53
CA GLU A 34 0.27 -13.39 -19.20
C GLU A 34 1.00 -14.74 -19.15
N ALA A 35 0.61 -15.69 -19.99
CA ALA A 35 1.28 -17.00 -20.07
C ALA A 35 2.63 -16.95 -20.77
N LEU A 36 2.96 -15.84 -21.44
CA LEU A 36 4.26 -15.62 -22.07
C LEU A 36 5.33 -15.11 -21.08
N VAL A 37 4.96 -14.73 -19.87
CA VAL A 37 5.89 -14.25 -18.87
C VAL A 37 6.70 -15.40 -18.28
N ASN A 38 8.01 -15.26 -18.22
CA ASN A 38 8.86 -16.18 -17.46
C ASN A 38 8.96 -15.71 -16.01
N PRO A 39 8.24 -16.36 -15.06
CA PRO A 39 8.17 -15.88 -13.69
C PRO A 39 9.50 -15.96 -12.95
N LEU A 40 10.40 -16.86 -13.33
CA LEU A 40 11.74 -16.91 -12.74
C LEU A 40 12.58 -15.72 -13.15
N ARG A 41 12.47 -15.30 -14.42
CA ARG A 41 13.14 -14.11 -14.91
C ARG A 41 12.59 -12.84 -14.29
N ASP A 42 11.25 -12.72 -14.21
CA ASP A 42 10.61 -11.58 -13.58
C ASP A 42 11.00 -11.49 -12.10
N ASN A 43 10.99 -12.59 -11.38
CA ASN A 43 11.41 -12.62 -9.97
C ASN A 43 12.90 -12.31 -9.77
N ALA A 44 13.74 -12.57 -10.76
CA ALA A 44 15.17 -12.29 -10.67
C ALA A 44 15.53 -10.81 -10.92
N TYR A 45 14.73 -10.10 -11.70
CA TYR A 45 15.05 -8.75 -12.15
C TYR A 45 14.06 -7.69 -11.67
N ASN A 46 12.78 -8.03 -11.51
CA ASN A 46 11.76 -7.12 -11.00
C ASN A 46 11.80 -7.08 -9.47
N ASP A 47 11.29 -6.00 -8.90
CA ASP A 47 11.20 -5.83 -7.47
C ASP A 47 9.84 -5.19 -7.11
N LEU A 48 9.19 -5.76 -6.13
CA LEU A 48 7.97 -5.23 -5.54
C LEU A 48 8.14 -5.22 -4.02
N THR A 49 8.25 -4.03 -3.48
CA THR A 49 8.46 -3.85 -2.04
C THR A 49 7.36 -2.96 -1.49
N GLU A 50 6.69 -3.40 -0.44
CA GLU A 50 5.75 -2.58 0.33
C GLU A 50 6.17 -2.59 1.80
N LEU A 51 6.42 -1.40 2.34
CA LEU A 51 6.69 -1.18 3.75
C LEU A 51 5.54 -0.37 4.35
N ARG A 52 4.86 -0.93 5.34
CA ARG A 52 3.79 -0.27 6.07
C ARG A 52 4.07 -0.24 7.56
N ASN A 53 4.22 0.96 8.09
CA ASN A 53 4.42 1.20 9.50
C ASN A 53 3.15 1.78 10.12
N ASN A 54 2.60 1.10 11.13
CA ASN A 54 1.43 1.54 11.85
C ASN A 54 1.81 1.79 13.31
N LEU A 55 1.57 3.01 13.77
CA LEU A 55 1.66 3.38 15.18
C LEU A 55 0.25 3.67 15.69
N PHE A 56 -0.15 2.97 16.74
CA PHE A 56 -1.41 3.17 17.42
C PHE A 56 -1.16 3.43 18.89
N GLY A 57 -1.83 4.43 19.44
CA GLY A 57 -1.80 4.74 20.87
C GLY A 57 -3.18 5.14 21.37
N SER A 58 -3.56 4.65 22.54
CA SER A 58 -4.80 5.05 23.21
C SER A 58 -4.51 5.36 24.67
N PHE A 59 -5.05 6.48 25.13
CA PHE A 59 -5.00 6.92 26.50
C PHE A 59 -6.39 7.23 27.00
N SER A 60 -6.78 6.66 28.16
CA SER A 60 -8.07 6.95 28.79
C SER A 60 -7.90 7.33 30.25
N GLY A 61 -8.72 8.25 30.70
CA GLY A 61 -8.76 8.72 32.06
C GLY A 61 -10.21 8.81 32.58
N ILE A 62 -10.38 8.51 33.85
CA ILE A 62 -11.66 8.66 34.54
C ILE A 62 -11.44 9.53 35.78
N LEU A 63 -12.21 10.60 35.89
CA LEU A 63 -12.21 11.50 37.02
C LEU A 63 -13.61 11.48 37.70
N LYS A 64 -13.62 11.30 39.01
CA LYS A 64 -14.84 11.33 39.85
C LYS A 64 -14.69 12.42 40.89
N PRO A 65 -14.93 13.71 40.54
CA PRO A 65 -14.79 14.81 41.49
C PRO A 65 -15.84 14.76 42.63
N PHE A 66 -16.97 14.14 42.32
CA PHE A 66 -18.04 13.89 43.29
C PHE A 66 -18.59 12.48 43.10
N SER A 67 -19.23 11.92 44.13
CA SER A 67 -19.81 10.57 44.07
C SER A 67 -20.91 10.43 42.99
N TRP A 68 -21.53 11.52 42.62
CA TRP A 68 -22.63 11.60 41.64
C TRP A 68 -22.16 12.05 40.23
N LEU A 69 -20.88 12.42 40.07
CA LEU A 69 -20.34 12.94 38.82
C LEU A 69 -19.12 12.12 38.36
N THR A 70 -19.21 11.57 37.17
CA THR A 70 -18.09 10.88 36.52
C THR A 70 -17.79 11.55 35.19
N LEU A 71 -16.54 11.92 34.99
CA LEU A 71 -15.98 12.39 33.72
C LEU A 71 -15.04 11.32 33.22
N SER A 72 -15.25 10.85 31.99
CA SER A 72 -14.35 9.95 31.29
C SER A 72 -13.90 10.56 29.99
N SER A 73 -12.60 10.42 29.68
CA SER A 73 -11.98 10.88 28.45
C SER A 73 -11.18 9.74 27.86
N THR A 74 -11.36 9.47 26.57
CA THR A 74 -10.58 8.52 25.79
C THR A 74 -10.00 9.23 24.58
N ASN A 75 -8.71 9.12 24.41
CA ASN A 75 -7.97 9.76 23.33
C ASN A 75 -7.20 8.69 22.57
N THR A 76 -7.36 8.65 21.27
CA THR A 76 -6.73 7.67 20.39
C THR A 76 -5.99 8.38 19.28
N PHE A 77 -4.74 7.98 19.06
CA PHE A 77 -3.90 8.46 17.99
C PHE A 77 -3.48 7.30 17.09
N THR A 78 -3.57 7.50 15.79
CA THR A 78 -3.10 6.54 14.79
C THR A 78 -2.23 7.24 13.77
N LEU A 79 -1.08 6.65 13.45
CA LEU A 79 -0.19 7.08 12.38
C LEU A 79 0.10 5.88 11.49
N ILE A 80 -0.11 6.07 10.17
CA ILE A 80 0.16 5.06 9.16
C ILE A 80 1.10 5.70 8.12
N ASN A 81 2.25 5.07 7.92
CA ASN A 81 3.16 5.39 6.82
C ASN A 81 3.25 4.17 5.91
N THR A 82 3.02 4.37 4.62
CA THR A 82 3.14 3.34 3.60
C THR A 82 4.15 3.81 2.56
N ASN A 83 5.08 2.95 2.21
CA ASN A 83 6.01 3.14 1.10
C ASN A 83 5.95 1.89 0.24
N ALA A 84 5.51 2.03 -1.01
CA ALA A 84 5.45 0.95 -1.97
C ALA A 84 6.29 1.30 -3.20
N ASN A 85 7.15 0.38 -3.59
CA ASN A 85 8.01 0.50 -4.76
C ASN A 85 7.76 -0.69 -5.68
N GLU A 86 7.41 -0.42 -6.91
CA GLU A 86 7.29 -1.41 -7.98
C GLU A 86 8.34 -1.07 -9.05
N TYR A 87 9.28 -1.96 -9.24
CA TYR A 87 10.29 -1.85 -10.27
C TYR A 87 10.16 -3.00 -11.27
N LEU A 88 9.94 -2.67 -12.52
CA LEU A 88 9.90 -3.61 -13.64
C LEU A 88 11.10 -3.33 -14.55
N ASP A 89 12.01 -4.27 -14.58
CA ASP A 89 13.25 -4.17 -15.35
C ASP A 89 13.01 -4.33 -16.85
N SER A 90 13.65 -3.52 -17.68
CA SER A 90 13.57 -3.60 -19.14
C SER A 90 14.03 -4.94 -19.73
N ARG A 91 14.76 -5.75 -18.96
CA ARG A 91 15.18 -7.10 -19.35
C ARG A 91 14.10 -8.16 -19.17
N THR A 92 12.96 -7.81 -18.57
CA THR A 92 11.84 -8.73 -18.35
C THR A 92 10.74 -8.52 -19.38
N TYR A 93 9.92 -9.56 -19.59
CA TYR A 93 8.74 -9.43 -20.45
C TYR A 93 7.76 -8.41 -19.87
N SER A 94 7.49 -8.48 -18.56
CA SER A 94 6.59 -7.54 -17.87
C SER A 94 7.07 -6.09 -17.93
N GLY A 95 8.38 -5.85 -17.84
CA GLY A 95 8.95 -4.51 -17.94
C GLY A 95 8.93 -3.93 -19.35
N ASN A 96 8.87 -4.80 -20.38
CA ASN A 96 8.89 -4.37 -21.78
C ASN A 96 7.48 -4.30 -22.40
N HIS A 97 6.49 -4.97 -21.80
CA HIS A 97 5.10 -5.07 -22.28
C HIS A 97 4.10 -4.50 -21.27
N SER A 98 4.44 -3.41 -20.59
CA SER A 98 3.49 -2.72 -19.72
C SER A 98 2.29 -2.22 -20.53
N SER A 99 1.13 -2.25 -19.92
CA SER A 99 -0.21 -2.00 -20.51
C SER A 99 -0.39 -0.67 -21.25
N ASN A 100 0.60 0.21 -21.23
CA ASN A 100 0.57 1.52 -21.88
C ASN A 100 1.46 1.64 -23.15
N ASN A 101 1.84 0.54 -23.76
CA ASN A 101 2.51 0.45 -25.07
C ASN A 101 3.91 1.05 -25.20
N VAL A 102 4.54 1.58 -24.19
CA VAL A 102 5.83 2.28 -24.33
C VAL A 102 6.68 2.18 -23.07
N SER A 103 6.91 1.01 -22.52
CA SER A 103 7.81 1.02 -21.37
C SER A 103 8.95 0.03 -21.49
N ASN A 104 10.09 0.59 -21.75
CA ASN A 104 11.34 -0.12 -21.59
C ASN A 104 11.79 -0.01 -20.12
N GLY A 105 11.10 -0.73 -19.23
CA GLY A 105 11.24 -0.64 -17.79
C GLY A 105 10.37 0.43 -17.13
N THR A 106 9.91 0.16 -15.93
CA THR A 106 9.02 1.04 -15.15
C THR A 106 9.46 1.08 -13.69
N LEU A 107 9.43 2.26 -13.10
CA LEU A 107 9.57 2.46 -11.67
C LEU A 107 8.37 3.23 -11.15
N LYS A 108 7.63 2.65 -10.19
CA LYS A 108 6.56 3.32 -9.45
C LYS A 108 6.95 3.44 -7.99
N VAL A 109 6.78 4.62 -7.45
CA VAL A 109 7.03 4.91 -6.04
C VAL A 109 5.79 5.56 -5.47
N ASP A 110 5.18 4.89 -4.51
CA ASP A 110 3.98 5.33 -3.81
C ASP A 110 4.31 5.58 -2.34
N ASP A 111 4.22 6.83 -1.92
CA ASP A 111 4.38 7.23 -0.53
C ASP A 111 3.05 7.72 0.03
N GLY A 112 2.64 7.13 1.14
CA GLY A 112 1.43 7.50 1.86
C GLY A 112 1.71 7.79 3.32
N ARG A 113 1.19 8.90 3.83
CA ARG A 113 1.18 9.21 5.26
C ARG A 113 -0.21 9.63 5.68
N SER A 114 -0.74 8.95 6.68
CA SER A 114 -2.03 9.29 7.28
C SER A 114 -1.90 9.30 8.79
N TRP A 115 -2.41 10.36 9.45
CA TRP A 115 -2.57 10.34 10.87
C TRP A 115 -4.03 10.71 11.23
N SER A 116 -4.49 10.16 12.33
CA SER A 116 -5.81 10.48 12.87
C SER A 116 -5.75 10.59 14.39
N PHE A 117 -6.61 11.47 14.90
CA PHE A 117 -6.82 11.66 16.31
C PHE A 117 -8.32 11.61 16.60
N LEU A 118 -8.69 10.83 17.61
CA LEU A 118 -10.06 10.71 18.11
C LEU A 118 -10.03 11.01 19.59
N THR A 119 -10.86 11.95 20.03
CA THR A 119 -11.14 12.18 21.45
C THR A 119 -12.63 12.00 21.73
N SER A 120 -12.93 11.25 22.76
CA SER A 120 -14.30 11.01 23.24
C SER A 120 -14.37 11.35 24.72
N ASN A 121 -15.21 12.31 25.08
CA ASN A 121 -15.42 12.77 26.44
C ASN A 121 -16.87 12.51 26.85
N ILE A 122 -17.05 11.85 27.97
CA ILE A 122 -18.36 11.50 28.48
C ILE A 122 -18.49 12.02 29.92
N LEU A 123 -19.49 12.85 30.14
CA LEU A 123 -19.94 13.30 31.46
C LEU A 123 -21.16 12.50 31.87
N ARG A 124 -21.06 11.81 32.98
CA ARG A 124 -22.17 11.05 33.56
C ARG A 124 -22.53 11.63 34.90
N LEU A 125 -23.81 11.97 35.03
CA LEU A 125 -24.45 12.42 36.26
C LEU A 125 -25.33 11.31 36.81
N GLN A 126 -25.24 11.02 38.11
CA GLN A 126 -26.12 10.07 38.76
C GLN A 126 -26.28 10.48 40.23
N HIS A 127 -27.44 11.02 40.57
CA HIS A 127 -27.72 11.50 41.91
C HIS A 127 -29.05 11.00 42.42
N ARG A 128 -29.09 10.67 43.72
CA ARG A 128 -30.28 10.19 44.37
C ARG A 128 -30.71 11.20 45.44
N PHE A 129 -32.00 11.58 45.38
CA PHE A 129 -32.63 12.51 46.32
C PHE A 129 -33.77 11.76 47.03
N GLY A 130 -33.51 11.21 48.20
CA GLY A 130 -34.51 10.38 48.92
C GLY A 130 -34.92 9.16 48.09
N GLU A 131 -36.18 9.08 47.70
CA GLU A 131 -36.73 8.00 46.85
C GLU A 131 -36.55 8.26 45.34
N HIS A 132 -36.13 9.47 44.93
CA HIS A 132 -35.96 9.85 43.53
C HIS A 132 -34.51 9.66 43.09
N SER A 133 -34.31 9.15 41.87
CA SER A 133 -33.01 9.08 41.25
C SER A 133 -32.99 9.87 39.93
N LEU A 134 -31.98 10.71 39.74
CA LEU A 134 -31.75 11.48 38.56
C LEU A 134 -30.47 10.96 37.89
N GLY A 135 -30.54 10.59 36.59
CA GLY A 135 -29.41 10.20 35.78
C GLY A 135 -29.37 11.03 34.52
N GLY A 136 -28.17 11.42 34.12
CA GLY A 136 -27.90 12.16 32.87
C GLY A 136 -26.58 11.76 32.27
N LEU A 137 -26.46 11.88 30.94
CA LEU A 137 -25.27 11.64 30.20
C LEU A 137 -25.10 12.72 29.12
N LEU A 138 -23.91 13.31 29.06
CA LEU A 138 -23.50 14.21 28.01
C LEU A 138 -22.20 13.65 27.37
N GLY A 139 -22.20 13.49 26.05
CA GLY A 139 -21.04 13.02 25.29
C GLY A 139 -20.59 14.06 24.29
N GLN A 140 -19.29 14.17 24.13
CA GLN A 140 -18.64 14.95 23.09
C GLN A 140 -17.59 14.06 22.41
N GLU A 141 -17.62 14.03 21.09
CA GLU A 141 -16.60 13.34 20.29
C GLU A 141 -16.03 14.31 19.25
N TRP A 142 -14.72 14.23 19.06
CA TRP A 142 -14.02 14.95 18.00
C TRP A 142 -13.05 14.01 17.32
N TYR A 143 -13.13 14.00 15.99
CA TYR A 143 -12.28 13.19 15.12
C TYR A 143 -11.62 14.08 14.07
N GLU A 144 -10.32 13.90 13.92
CA GLU A 144 -9.53 14.55 12.88
C GLU A 144 -8.67 13.53 12.17
N ARG A 145 -8.57 13.67 10.85
CA ARG A 145 -7.71 12.83 10.03
C ARG A 145 -7.06 13.67 8.94
N HIS A 146 -5.75 13.50 8.80
CA HIS A 146 -4.99 14.01 7.68
C HIS A 146 -4.37 12.86 6.91
N SER A 147 -4.44 12.94 5.56
CA SER A 147 -3.84 11.97 4.68
C SER A 147 -3.11 12.71 3.56
N ARG A 148 -1.90 12.29 3.28
CA ARG A 148 -1.10 12.76 2.15
C ARG A 148 -0.58 11.55 1.40
N THR A 149 -0.74 11.55 0.08
CA THR A 149 -0.18 10.55 -0.81
C THR A 149 0.67 11.23 -1.87
N SER A 150 1.74 10.57 -2.28
CA SER A 150 2.61 10.99 -3.36
C SER A 150 2.81 9.78 -4.26
N HIS A 151 2.63 9.95 -5.55
CA HIS A 151 2.84 8.92 -6.57
C HIS A 151 3.83 9.44 -7.60
N VAL A 152 4.86 8.67 -7.87
CA VAL A 152 5.84 8.93 -8.92
C VAL A 152 5.92 7.71 -9.81
N GLU A 153 5.75 7.90 -11.10
CA GLU A 153 5.85 6.85 -12.10
C GLU A 153 6.84 7.28 -13.18
N MET A 154 7.81 6.42 -13.47
CA MET A 154 8.90 6.65 -14.40
C MET A 154 8.96 5.52 -15.42
N TYR A 155 9.26 5.85 -16.67
CA TYR A 155 9.33 4.95 -17.80
C TYR A 155 10.63 5.11 -18.58
N ASP A 156 10.88 4.18 -19.47
CA ASP A 156 12.05 4.15 -20.35
C ASP A 156 13.35 4.16 -19.57
N GLN A 157 13.66 3.05 -18.97
CA GLN A 157 14.89 2.81 -18.25
C GLN A 157 16.10 2.99 -19.18
N LEU A 158 17.03 3.86 -18.80
CA LEU A 158 18.23 4.17 -19.56
C LEU A 158 19.34 3.14 -19.35
N ILE A 159 19.42 2.59 -18.14
CA ILE A 159 20.42 1.60 -17.74
C ILE A 159 19.71 0.46 -17.04
N ALA A 160 19.78 -0.75 -17.62
CA ALA A 160 19.15 -1.94 -17.05
C ALA A 160 19.71 -2.24 -15.64
N GLY A 161 18.83 -2.49 -14.68
CA GLY A 161 19.17 -2.73 -13.27
C GLY A 161 19.23 -1.47 -12.40
N GLU A 162 19.17 -0.26 -12.97
CA GLU A 162 19.14 0.99 -12.24
C GLU A 162 17.73 1.22 -11.65
N ARG A 163 17.65 1.35 -10.32
CA ARG A 163 16.37 1.41 -9.57
C ARG A 163 16.04 2.79 -9.01
N ASN A 164 16.79 3.82 -9.40
CA ASN A 164 16.50 5.17 -8.96
C ASN A 164 15.85 6.02 -10.06
N VAL A 165 15.18 7.08 -9.67
CA VAL A 165 14.45 7.99 -10.56
C VAL A 165 15.35 8.55 -11.69
N GLY A 166 16.63 8.79 -11.42
CA GLY A 166 17.58 9.30 -12.41
C GLY A 166 17.93 8.29 -13.52
N GLY A 167 17.62 7.01 -13.34
CA GLY A 167 17.83 5.95 -14.32
C GLY A 167 16.77 5.85 -15.43
N PHE A 168 15.79 6.77 -15.46
CA PHE A 168 14.64 6.74 -16.38
C PHE A 168 14.55 8.01 -17.20
N ALA A 169 14.16 7.88 -18.49
CA ALA A 169 14.11 8.99 -19.43
C ALA A 169 12.79 9.77 -19.36
N LYS A 170 11.68 9.13 -18.97
CA LYS A 170 10.36 9.75 -18.99
C LYS A 170 9.68 9.62 -17.65
N GLN A 171 9.05 10.71 -17.23
CA GLN A 171 8.17 10.74 -16.06
C GLN A 171 6.73 10.50 -16.49
N GLY A 172 6.01 9.63 -15.78
CA GLY A 172 4.59 9.43 -15.96
C GLY A 172 3.76 10.65 -15.54
N ARG A 173 2.46 10.58 -15.75
CA ARG A 173 1.55 11.66 -15.38
C ARG A 173 1.63 11.90 -13.88
N LYS A 174 1.91 13.14 -13.49
CA LYS A 174 1.87 13.58 -12.11
C LYS A 174 0.41 13.55 -11.64
N ASN A 175 0.05 12.60 -10.80
CA ASN A 175 -1.22 12.66 -10.10
C ASN A 175 -1.05 13.64 -8.94
N ASP A 176 -1.86 14.68 -8.92
CA ASP A 176 -1.84 15.69 -7.87
C ASP A 176 -2.05 15.01 -6.51
N ALA A 177 -1.20 15.37 -5.56
CA ALA A 177 -1.39 15.00 -4.17
C ALA A 177 -2.69 15.64 -3.68
N GLY A 178 -3.72 14.83 -3.44
CA GLY A 178 -4.90 15.29 -2.74
C GLY A 178 -4.52 15.73 -1.32
N VAL A 179 -4.87 16.94 -0.99
CA VAL A 179 -4.77 17.50 0.36
C VAL A 179 -5.99 17.10 1.16
#